data_405d15245da0049b689c3b4b1b727cf6
#
_entry.id   405d15245da0049b689c3b4b1b727cf6
#
_cell.length_a   1.000
_cell.length_b   1.000
_cell.length_c   1.000
_cell.angle_alpha   90.00
_cell.angle_beta   90.00
_cell.angle_gamma   90.00
#
_symmetry.space_group_name_H-M   'P 1'
#
loop_
_entity.id
_entity.type
_entity.pdbx_description
1 polymer ?
#
loop_
_entity_poly.entity_id
_entity_poly.type
_entity_poly.pdbx_seq_one_letter_code
_entity_poly.pdbx_strand_id
1 'polypeptide(L)'
;ATVFQDPDQQIFYTDIDSDIAFSLRNLGVAEEEIARRVDDALTLVDAQGFRHQPIQCLSHGQKKRVAIAGALVLQARYLLLDEPTAGLDPSGRAQMIDIIKRIADRGNHVAISSHDIDLIYEVSDAVYVLRRGEVLAHGEPGEVFARSELMAQAGLTQPWLVKLHAQLGLPLCKTEEEFFTRMRSNAMKEAS
;
A
#
# COMPACT_ATOMS: atom_id res chain seq x y z
N ALA A 1 9.83 -10.23 -3.09
CA ALA A 1 9.23 -9.91 -4.39
C ALA A 1 9.09 -8.39 -4.51
N THR A 2 9.10 -7.87 -5.72
CA THR A 2 8.97 -6.42 -5.99
C THR A 2 7.81 -6.19 -6.96
N VAL A 3 7.03 -5.15 -6.70
CA VAL A 3 5.97 -4.67 -7.59
C VAL A 3 6.33 -3.25 -8.02
N PHE A 4 6.42 -3.02 -9.33
CA PHE A 4 6.79 -1.73 -9.89
C PHE A 4 5.60 -0.76 -9.94
N GLN A 5 5.90 0.53 -10.02
CA GLN A 5 4.90 1.59 -10.11
C GLN A 5 3.95 1.37 -11.30
N ASP A 6 4.51 1.05 -12.46
CA ASP A 6 3.74 0.77 -13.68
C ASP A 6 3.54 -0.75 -13.84
N PRO A 7 2.30 -1.27 -13.68
CA PRO A 7 2.01 -2.68 -13.78
C PRO A 7 2.25 -3.25 -15.19
N ASP A 8 2.18 -2.43 -16.23
CA ASP A 8 2.43 -2.87 -17.62
C ASP A 8 3.90 -3.29 -17.85
N GLN A 9 4.81 -2.95 -16.93
CA GLN A 9 6.20 -3.44 -16.95
C GLN A 9 6.39 -4.85 -16.37
N GLN A 10 5.37 -5.38 -15.70
CA GLN A 10 5.41 -6.70 -15.04
C GLN A 10 4.45 -7.71 -15.63
N ILE A 11 3.42 -7.26 -16.33
CA ILE A 11 2.37 -8.10 -16.90
C ILE A 11 2.77 -8.47 -18.34
N PHE A 12 2.83 -9.77 -18.63
CA PHE A 12 3.31 -10.30 -19.91
C PHE A 12 2.24 -11.07 -20.69
N TYR A 13 1.21 -11.58 -20.01
CA TYR A 13 0.17 -12.40 -20.61
C TYR A 13 -1.10 -11.61 -20.86
N THR A 14 -2.01 -12.19 -21.64
CA THR A 14 -3.31 -11.60 -21.95
C THR A 14 -4.41 -12.03 -20.98
N ASP A 15 -4.19 -13.12 -20.26
CA ASP A 15 -5.09 -13.63 -19.21
C ASP A 15 -4.41 -13.61 -17.83
N ILE A 16 -5.21 -13.35 -16.81
CA ILE A 16 -4.75 -13.12 -15.44
C ILE A 16 -4.13 -14.36 -14.83
N ASP A 17 -4.77 -15.52 -14.98
CA ASP A 17 -4.31 -16.76 -14.37
C ASP A 17 -2.95 -17.19 -14.92
N SER A 18 -2.74 -17.09 -16.24
CA SER A 18 -1.46 -17.41 -16.86
C SER A 18 -0.35 -16.45 -16.43
N ASP A 19 -0.67 -15.16 -16.30
CA ASP A 19 0.30 -14.15 -15.88
C ASP A 19 0.78 -14.40 -14.45
N ILE A 20 -0.16 -14.58 -13.53
CA ILE A 20 0.16 -14.86 -12.11
C ILE A 20 0.89 -16.19 -11.95
N ALA A 21 0.46 -17.24 -12.68
CA ALA A 21 1.06 -18.57 -12.61
C ALA A 21 2.46 -18.67 -13.21
N PHE A 22 2.85 -17.74 -14.08
CA PHE A 22 4.09 -17.81 -14.87
C PHE A 22 5.34 -18.10 -14.05
N SER A 23 5.55 -17.35 -12.97
CA SER A 23 6.73 -17.51 -12.11
C SER A 23 6.73 -18.88 -11.41
N LEU A 24 5.58 -19.38 -10.98
CA LEU A 24 5.45 -20.67 -10.31
C LEU A 24 5.70 -21.84 -11.27
N ARG A 25 5.24 -21.75 -12.51
CA ARG A 25 5.53 -22.75 -13.56
C ARG A 25 7.02 -22.82 -13.84
N ASN A 26 7.70 -21.67 -13.93
CA ASN A 26 9.14 -21.61 -14.14
C ASN A 26 9.94 -22.21 -12.94
N LEU A 27 9.37 -22.16 -11.75
CA LEU A 27 9.94 -22.79 -10.55
C LEU A 27 9.58 -24.28 -10.43
N GLY A 28 8.82 -24.86 -11.36
CA GLY A 28 8.44 -26.26 -11.38
C GLY A 28 7.42 -26.65 -10.30
N VAL A 29 6.62 -25.70 -9.84
CA VAL A 29 5.53 -25.96 -8.87
C VAL A 29 4.42 -26.75 -9.56
N ALA A 30 3.82 -27.72 -8.86
CA ALA A 30 2.72 -28.55 -9.37
C ALA A 30 1.48 -27.69 -9.69
N GLU A 31 0.76 -28.02 -10.78
CA GLU A 31 -0.38 -27.22 -11.25
C GLU A 31 -1.50 -27.09 -10.20
N GLU A 32 -1.76 -28.12 -9.39
CA GLU A 32 -2.75 -28.05 -8.30
C GLU A 32 -2.36 -26.99 -7.24
N GLU A 33 -1.09 -26.93 -6.88
CA GLU A 33 -0.58 -25.93 -5.94
C GLU A 33 -0.55 -24.53 -6.58
N ILE A 34 -0.26 -24.44 -7.87
CA ILE A 34 -0.36 -23.17 -8.64
C ILE A 34 -1.78 -22.65 -8.59
N ALA A 35 -2.77 -23.49 -8.94
CA ALA A 35 -4.18 -23.10 -8.93
C ALA A 35 -4.63 -22.59 -7.55
N ARG A 36 -4.24 -23.28 -6.49
CA ARG A 36 -4.53 -22.85 -5.12
C ARG A 36 -3.92 -21.50 -4.77
N ARG A 37 -2.62 -21.30 -5.07
CA ARG A 37 -1.92 -20.05 -4.78
C ARG A 37 -2.46 -18.86 -5.59
N VAL A 38 -2.81 -19.09 -6.86
CA VAL A 38 -3.43 -18.07 -7.72
C VAL A 38 -4.78 -17.65 -7.14
N ASP A 39 -5.62 -18.61 -6.74
CA ASP A 39 -6.93 -18.33 -6.15
C ASP A 39 -6.82 -17.54 -4.83
N ASP A 40 -5.93 -17.97 -3.94
CA ASP A 40 -5.63 -17.29 -2.67
C ASP A 40 -5.14 -15.84 -2.91
N ALA A 41 -4.24 -15.65 -3.88
CA ALA A 41 -3.70 -14.32 -4.21
C ALA A 41 -4.77 -13.40 -4.81
N LEU A 42 -5.57 -13.89 -5.76
CA LEU A 42 -6.66 -13.12 -6.36
C LEU A 42 -7.72 -12.71 -5.33
N THR A 43 -8.02 -13.60 -4.37
CA THR A 43 -8.93 -13.29 -3.27
C THR A 43 -8.36 -12.18 -2.39
N LEU A 44 -7.06 -12.25 -2.05
CA LEU A 44 -6.42 -11.27 -1.18
C LEU A 44 -6.41 -9.86 -1.76
N VAL A 45 -6.29 -9.75 -3.09
CA VAL A 45 -6.26 -8.46 -3.79
C VAL A 45 -7.61 -8.04 -4.38
N ASP A 46 -8.72 -8.69 -4.01
CA ASP A 46 -10.08 -8.46 -4.53
C ASP A 46 -10.17 -8.50 -6.07
N ALA A 47 -9.47 -9.44 -6.70
CA ALA A 47 -9.41 -9.56 -8.15
C ALA A 47 -10.36 -10.62 -8.75
N GLN A 48 -11.07 -11.40 -7.92
CA GLN A 48 -11.96 -12.45 -8.37
C GLN A 48 -13.05 -11.96 -9.33
N GLY A 49 -13.60 -10.77 -9.08
CA GLY A 49 -14.71 -10.22 -9.87
C GLY A 49 -14.35 -9.91 -11.34
N PHE A 50 -13.06 -9.79 -11.68
CA PHE A 50 -12.59 -9.54 -13.04
C PHE A 50 -11.57 -10.57 -13.55
N ARG A 51 -11.40 -11.69 -12.82
CA ARG A 51 -10.44 -12.77 -13.13
C ARG A 51 -10.44 -13.22 -14.59
N HIS A 52 -11.63 -13.28 -15.20
CA HIS A 52 -11.80 -13.78 -16.57
C HIS A 52 -11.80 -12.68 -17.63
N GLN A 53 -11.51 -11.42 -17.23
CA GLN A 53 -11.38 -10.34 -18.21
C GLN A 53 -9.97 -10.36 -18.84
N PRO A 54 -9.86 -10.05 -20.14
CA PRO A 54 -8.55 -9.84 -20.75
C PRO A 54 -7.80 -8.69 -20.06
N ILE A 55 -6.51 -8.86 -19.80
CA ILE A 55 -5.71 -7.88 -19.03
C ILE A 55 -5.70 -6.50 -19.69
N GLN A 56 -5.72 -6.43 -21.03
CA GLN A 56 -5.79 -5.15 -21.75
C GLN A 56 -7.09 -4.36 -21.52
N CYS A 57 -8.15 -5.02 -21.03
CA CYS A 57 -9.43 -4.38 -20.70
C CYS A 57 -9.50 -3.89 -19.24
N LEU A 58 -8.50 -4.19 -18.43
CA LEU A 58 -8.46 -3.82 -17.02
C LEU A 58 -8.11 -2.34 -16.84
N SER A 59 -8.73 -1.72 -15.82
CA SER A 59 -8.29 -0.40 -15.35
C SER A 59 -6.87 -0.45 -14.76
N HIS A 60 -6.22 0.71 -14.66
CA HIS A 60 -4.88 0.79 -14.07
C HIS A 60 -4.83 0.19 -12.64
N GLY A 61 -5.82 0.48 -11.80
CA GLY A 61 -5.93 -0.09 -10.45
C GLY A 61 -6.14 -1.61 -10.44
N GLN A 62 -6.92 -2.15 -11.39
CA GLN A 62 -7.08 -3.59 -11.57
C GLN A 62 -5.76 -4.25 -11.98
N LYS A 63 -5.02 -3.66 -12.92
CA LYS A 63 -3.69 -4.14 -13.31
C LYS A 63 -2.70 -4.12 -12.14
N LYS A 64 -2.67 -3.07 -11.32
CA LYS A 64 -1.85 -3.04 -10.10
C LYS A 64 -2.18 -4.20 -9.15
N ARG A 65 -3.46 -4.53 -8.97
CA ARG A 65 -3.86 -5.68 -8.15
C ARG A 65 -3.40 -7.01 -8.73
N VAL A 66 -3.46 -7.18 -10.05
CA VAL A 66 -2.90 -8.36 -10.73
C VAL A 66 -1.38 -8.46 -10.51
N ALA A 67 -0.64 -7.38 -10.68
CA ALA A 67 0.80 -7.36 -10.44
C ALA A 67 1.17 -7.72 -8.99
N ILE A 68 0.40 -7.23 -8.01
CA ILE A 68 0.57 -7.60 -6.59
C ILE A 68 0.27 -9.09 -6.40
N ALA A 69 -0.81 -9.63 -6.98
CA ALA A 69 -1.12 -11.06 -6.92
C ALA A 69 0.02 -11.91 -7.49
N GLY A 70 0.62 -11.51 -8.61
CA GLY A 70 1.79 -12.17 -9.21
C GLY A 70 3.03 -12.18 -8.32
N ALA A 71 3.18 -11.18 -7.45
CA ALA A 71 4.24 -11.15 -6.44
C ALA A 71 3.90 -12.04 -5.22
N LEU A 72 2.63 -12.06 -4.81
CA LEU A 72 2.17 -12.81 -3.63
C LEU A 72 2.24 -14.33 -3.80
N VAL A 73 1.98 -14.86 -5.02
CA VAL A 73 2.05 -16.32 -5.27
C VAL A 73 3.42 -16.91 -5.01
N LEU A 74 4.48 -16.09 -5.07
CA LEU A 74 5.86 -16.50 -4.75
C LEU A 74 6.07 -16.77 -3.26
N GLN A 75 5.11 -16.40 -2.41
CA GLN A 75 5.17 -16.55 -0.94
C GLN A 75 6.44 -15.93 -0.35
N ALA A 76 6.93 -14.85 -0.95
CA ALA A 76 8.10 -14.13 -0.46
C ALA A 76 7.77 -13.46 0.88
N ARG A 77 8.69 -13.61 1.85
CA ARG A 77 8.55 -12.98 3.18
C ARG A 77 8.53 -11.44 3.09
N TYR A 78 9.24 -10.87 2.13
CA TYR A 78 9.36 -9.43 1.91
C TYR A 78 8.71 -9.05 0.59
N LEU A 79 7.81 -8.08 0.63
CA LEU A 79 7.15 -7.48 -0.53
C LEU A 79 7.54 -6.00 -0.60
N LEU A 80 8.11 -5.60 -1.74
CA LEU A 80 8.44 -4.20 -2.02
C LEU A 80 7.42 -3.66 -3.01
N LEU A 81 6.75 -2.57 -2.63
CA LEU A 81 5.74 -1.90 -3.46
C LEU A 81 6.26 -0.51 -3.82
N ASP A 82 6.42 -0.25 -5.11
CA ASP A 82 6.82 1.05 -5.61
C ASP A 82 5.60 1.84 -6.06
N GLU A 83 5.33 2.97 -5.40
CA GLU A 83 4.20 3.87 -5.66
C GLU A 83 2.85 3.14 -5.86
N PRO A 84 2.40 2.32 -4.88
CA PRO A 84 1.25 1.44 -5.07
C PRO A 84 -0.06 2.19 -5.33
N THR A 85 -0.19 3.43 -4.87
CA THR A 85 -1.40 4.25 -5.02
C THR A 85 -1.33 5.26 -6.17
N ALA A 86 -0.18 5.40 -6.83
CA ALA A 86 -0.02 6.35 -7.92
C ALA A 86 -1.00 6.07 -9.07
N GLY A 87 -1.68 7.12 -9.54
CA GLY A 87 -2.63 7.05 -10.65
C GLY A 87 -3.99 6.43 -10.29
N LEU A 88 -4.26 6.16 -9.01
CA LEU A 88 -5.56 5.66 -8.55
C LEU A 88 -6.50 6.82 -8.19
N ASP A 89 -7.79 6.62 -8.43
CA ASP A 89 -8.83 7.48 -7.90
C ASP A 89 -8.98 7.27 -6.37
N PRO A 90 -9.74 8.11 -5.65
CA PRO A 90 -9.89 7.98 -4.20
C PRO A 90 -10.40 6.61 -3.74
N SER A 91 -11.33 5.98 -4.49
CA SER A 91 -11.85 4.65 -4.18
C SER A 91 -10.80 3.57 -4.37
N GLY A 92 -10.07 3.61 -5.48
CA GLY A 92 -8.95 2.70 -5.76
C GLY A 92 -7.81 2.84 -4.75
N ARG A 93 -7.53 4.09 -4.30
CA ARG A 93 -6.56 4.35 -3.23
C ARG A 93 -6.98 3.69 -1.91
N ALA A 94 -8.22 3.89 -1.47
CA ALA A 94 -8.74 3.26 -0.25
C ALA A 94 -8.66 1.73 -0.33
N GLN A 95 -9.08 1.15 -1.44
CA GLN A 95 -9.01 -0.29 -1.67
C GLN A 95 -7.56 -0.82 -1.66
N MET A 96 -6.62 -0.06 -2.22
CA MET A 96 -5.20 -0.44 -2.19
C MET A 96 -4.64 -0.43 -0.77
N ILE A 97 -5.01 0.55 0.05
CA ILE A 97 -4.64 0.62 1.47
C ILE A 97 -5.15 -0.62 2.22
N ASP A 98 -6.40 -1.02 2.00
CA ASP A 98 -6.97 -2.22 2.62
C ASP A 98 -6.25 -3.51 2.18
N ILE A 99 -5.86 -3.61 0.91
CA ILE A 99 -5.07 -4.72 0.39
C ILE A 99 -3.71 -4.77 1.09
N ILE A 100 -3.00 -3.65 1.20
CA ILE A 100 -1.70 -3.56 1.87
C ILE A 100 -1.81 -4.01 3.34
N LYS A 101 -2.82 -3.53 4.07
CA LYS A 101 -3.09 -3.92 5.45
C LYS A 101 -3.34 -5.44 5.56
N ARG A 102 -4.20 -6.01 4.71
CA ARG A 102 -4.47 -7.46 4.68
C ARG A 102 -3.22 -8.30 4.36
N ILE A 103 -2.33 -7.82 3.49
CA ILE A 103 -1.06 -8.48 3.20
C ILE A 103 -0.16 -8.50 4.45
N ALA A 104 -0.04 -7.36 5.15
CA ALA A 104 0.73 -7.26 6.37
C ALA A 104 0.16 -8.15 7.50
N ASP A 105 -1.16 -8.17 7.67
CA ASP A 105 -1.86 -9.02 8.66
C ASP A 105 -1.64 -10.53 8.43
N ARG A 106 -1.34 -10.94 7.20
CA ARG A 106 -0.93 -12.33 6.88
C ARG A 106 0.53 -12.65 7.23
N GLY A 107 1.25 -11.69 7.80
CA GLY A 107 2.65 -11.86 8.25
C GLY A 107 3.70 -11.57 7.19
N ASN A 108 3.32 -10.94 6.07
CA ASN A 108 4.29 -10.42 5.11
C ASN A 108 4.91 -9.12 5.64
N HIS A 109 6.22 -8.96 5.44
CA HIS A 109 6.87 -7.67 5.63
C HIS A 109 6.71 -6.84 4.35
N VAL A 110 6.03 -5.70 4.45
CA VAL A 110 5.79 -4.81 3.31
C VAL A 110 6.66 -3.57 3.42
N ALA A 111 7.48 -3.31 2.41
CA ALA A 111 8.20 -2.07 2.24
C ALA A 111 7.56 -1.27 1.09
N ILE A 112 7.25 0.00 1.35
CA ILE A 112 6.59 0.87 0.37
C ILE A 112 7.49 2.05 0.09
N SER A 113 7.78 2.33 -1.18
CA SER A 113 8.30 3.62 -1.61
C SER A 113 7.14 4.48 -2.11
N SER A 114 7.00 5.69 -1.61
CA SER A 114 5.97 6.62 -2.07
C SER A 114 6.29 8.07 -1.71
N HIS A 115 5.77 8.98 -2.52
CA HIS A 115 5.70 10.42 -2.22
C HIS A 115 4.35 10.82 -1.60
N ASP A 116 3.38 9.90 -1.51
CA ASP A 116 2.12 10.08 -0.76
C ASP A 116 2.39 9.89 0.73
N ILE A 117 2.76 11.01 1.40
CA ILE A 117 3.13 11.00 2.81
C ILE A 117 1.96 10.63 3.73
N ASP A 118 0.73 10.94 3.33
CA ASP A 118 -0.46 10.58 4.12
C ASP A 118 -0.70 9.07 4.07
N LEU A 119 -0.49 8.43 2.90
CA LEU A 119 -0.48 6.97 2.79
C LEU A 119 0.57 6.36 3.73
N ILE A 120 1.83 6.82 3.61
CA ILE A 120 2.94 6.28 4.42
C ILE A 120 2.65 6.45 5.91
N TYR A 121 2.14 7.62 6.31
CA TYR A 121 1.77 7.86 7.72
C TYR A 121 0.69 6.90 8.20
N GLU A 122 -0.32 6.63 7.38
CA GLU A 122 -1.45 5.77 7.72
C GLU A 122 -1.06 4.30 7.90
N VAL A 123 -0.21 3.75 7.00
CA VAL A 123 0.00 2.30 6.91
C VAL A 123 1.31 1.81 7.53
N SER A 124 2.29 2.68 7.79
CA SER A 124 3.63 2.25 8.20
C SER A 124 3.80 2.17 9.70
N ASP A 125 4.60 1.19 10.14
CA ASP A 125 5.09 1.07 11.52
C ASP A 125 6.42 1.81 11.71
N ALA A 126 7.21 1.90 10.64
CA ALA A 126 8.47 2.65 10.60
C ALA A 126 8.66 3.32 9.24
N VAL A 127 9.32 4.47 9.23
CA VAL A 127 9.60 5.23 8.01
C VAL A 127 11.08 5.55 7.88
N TYR A 128 11.53 5.62 6.63
CA TYR A 128 12.84 6.13 6.24
C TYR A 128 12.62 7.32 5.30
N VAL A 129 13.15 8.48 5.66
CA VAL A 129 13.13 9.67 4.80
C VAL A 129 14.42 9.73 4.02
N LEU A 130 14.31 9.64 2.69
CA LEU A 130 15.47 9.63 1.80
C LEU A 130 15.53 10.92 0.98
N ARG A 131 16.75 11.43 0.78
CA ARG A 131 17.03 12.53 -0.13
C ARG A 131 18.39 12.33 -0.80
N ARG A 132 18.43 12.40 -2.12
CA ARG A 132 19.68 12.29 -2.93
C ARG A 132 20.53 11.06 -2.59
N GLY A 133 19.88 9.92 -2.31
CA GLY A 133 20.58 8.68 -1.97
C GLY A 133 21.01 8.54 -0.49
N GLU A 134 20.71 9.53 0.35
CA GLU A 134 21.03 9.51 1.78
C GLU A 134 19.76 9.36 2.63
N VAL A 135 19.89 8.65 3.74
CA VAL A 135 18.82 8.55 4.77
C VAL A 135 18.95 9.75 5.69
N LEU A 136 17.98 10.68 5.63
CA LEU A 136 17.95 11.85 6.50
C LEU A 136 17.41 11.53 7.89
N ALA A 137 16.46 10.61 7.97
CA ALA A 137 15.86 10.15 9.23
C ALA A 137 15.21 8.78 9.06
N HIS A 138 15.07 8.07 10.19
CA HIS A 138 14.24 6.88 10.29
C HIS A 138 13.60 6.82 11.68
N GLY A 139 12.50 6.10 11.80
CA GLY A 139 11.82 5.90 13.10
C GLY A 139 10.32 5.73 12.95
N GLU A 140 9.62 5.94 14.06
CA GLU A 140 8.16 5.91 14.12
C GLU A 140 7.57 7.08 13.30
N PRO A 141 6.52 6.84 12.49
CA PRO A 141 5.98 7.85 11.58
C PRO A 141 5.60 9.18 12.24
N GLY A 142 4.91 9.13 13.40
CA GLY A 142 4.49 10.34 14.11
C GLY A 142 5.67 11.19 14.58
N GLU A 143 6.74 10.55 15.08
CA GLU A 143 7.95 11.25 15.52
C GLU A 143 8.75 11.84 14.36
N VAL A 144 8.88 11.09 13.26
CA VAL A 144 9.65 11.53 12.10
C VAL A 144 8.93 12.66 11.38
N PHE A 145 7.64 12.51 11.11
CA PHE A 145 6.85 13.51 10.38
C PHE A 145 6.52 14.76 11.21
N ALA A 146 6.61 14.69 12.56
CA ALA A 146 6.48 15.88 13.39
C ALA A 146 7.61 16.90 13.19
N ARG A 147 8.77 16.48 12.65
CA ARG A 147 9.94 17.33 12.44
C ARG A 147 9.76 18.18 11.16
N SER A 148 9.09 19.33 11.28
CA SER A 148 8.77 20.19 10.12
C SER A 148 9.99 20.64 9.33
N GLU A 149 11.11 20.95 9.99
CA GLU A 149 12.38 21.34 9.33
C GLU A 149 12.97 20.17 8.54
N LEU A 150 12.92 18.96 9.07
CA LEU A 150 13.34 17.75 8.36
C LEU A 150 12.50 17.52 7.10
N MET A 151 11.17 17.67 7.20
CA MET A 151 10.26 17.55 6.06
C MET A 151 10.59 18.58 4.99
N ALA A 152 10.77 19.85 5.35
CA ALA A 152 11.17 20.90 4.43
C ALA A 152 12.54 20.59 3.78
N GLN A 153 13.50 20.13 4.56
CA GLN A 153 14.82 19.70 4.08
C GLN A 153 14.70 18.55 3.09
N ALA A 154 13.81 17.60 3.32
CA ALA A 154 13.55 16.46 2.42
C ALA A 154 12.80 16.89 1.13
N GLY A 155 12.21 18.08 1.09
CA GLY A 155 11.32 18.53 0.02
C GLY A 155 9.91 17.92 0.15
N LEU A 156 9.53 17.48 1.36
CA LEU A 156 8.23 16.90 1.69
C LEU A 156 7.42 17.88 2.54
N THR A 157 6.11 17.64 2.59
CA THR A 157 5.20 18.29 3.55
C THR A 157 4.90 17.33 4.70
N GLN A 158 4.43 17.86 5.82
CA GLN A 158 3.93 17.00 6.90
C GLN A 158 2.59 16.35 6.48
N PRO A 159 2.30 15.10 6.90
CA PRO A 159 0.95 14.54 6.80
C PRO A 159 -0.07 15.48 7.44
N TRP A 160 -1.27 15.57 6.86
CA TRP A 160 -2.25 16.57 7.31
C TRP A 160 -2.67 16.40 8.77
N LEU A 161 -2.79 15.15 9.27
CA LEU A 161 -3.10 14.85 10.67
C LEU A 161 -1.97 15.30 11.62
N VAL A 162 -0.72 15.06 11.23
CA VAL A 162 0.45 15.53 11.99
C VAL A 162 0.51 17.05 12.02
N LYS A 163 0.18 17.71 10.91
CA LYS A 163 0.14 19.17 10.82
C LYS A 163 -0.96 19.78 11.68
N LEU A 164 -2.15 19.16 11.74
CA LEU A 164 -3.23 19.59 12.63
C LEU A 164 -2.82 19.45 14.10
N HIS A 165 -2.18 18.33 14.47
CA HIS A 165 -1.64 18.15 15.80
C HIS A 165 -0.63 19.24 16.16
N ALA A 166 0.36 19.47 15.31
CA ALA A 166 1.44 20.43 15.56
C ALA A 166 0.96 21.88 15.64
N GLN A 167 -0.01 22.29 14.82
CA GLN A 167 -0.44 23.69 14.73
C GLN A 167 -1.61 24.03 15.66
N LEU A 168 -2.49 23.09 15.93
CA LEU A 168 -3.74 23.33 16.68
C LEU A 168 -3.80 22.59 18.00
N GLY A 169 -2.78 21.77 18.35
CA GLY A 169 -2.79 20.95 19.57
C GLY A 169 -3.86 19.86 19.59
N LEU A 170 -4.44 19.53 18.42
CA LEU A 170 -5.44 18.49 18.30
C LEU A 170 -4.83 17.10 18.53
N PRO A 171 -5.61 16.08 18.92
CA PRO A 171 -5.09 14.74 19.15
C PRO A 171 -4.33 14.21 17.92
N LEU A 172 -3.15 13.63 18.12
CA LEU A 172 -2.44 12.93 17.08
C LEU A 172 -3.17 11.61 16.80
N CYS A 173 -3.63 11.45 15.58
CA CYS A 173 -4.37 10.28 15.08
C CYS A 173 -3.68 9.73 13.86
N LYS A 174 -3.72 8.41 13.69
CA LYS A 174 -3.08 7.75 12.55
C LYS A 174 -3.97 7.74 11.29
N THR A 175 -5.30 7.77 11.49
CA THR A 175 -6.28 7.77 10.41
C THR A 175 -7.29 8.90 10.56
N GLU A 176 -7.90 9.27 9.43
CA GLU A 176 -8.99 10.25 9.38
C GLU A 176 -10.21 9.79 10.20
N GLU A 177 -10.55 8.51 10.14
CA GLU A 177 -11.66 7.93 10.89
C GLU A 177 -11.45 8.03 12.40
N GLU A 178 -10.24 7.70 12.87
CA GLU A 178 -9.87 7.86 14.28
C GLU A 178 -10.00 9.32 14.71
N PHE A 179 -9.50 10.24 13.91
CA PHE A 179 -9.56 11.67 14.19
C PHE A 179 -11.01 12.16 14.37
N PHE A 180 -11.88 11.90 13.38
CA PHE A 180 -13.27 12.33 13.47
C PHE A 180 -14.05 11.64 14.60
N THR A 181 -13.73 10.40 14.92
CA THR A 181 -14.36 9.70 16.05
C THR A 181 -13.96 10.35 17.39
N ARG A 182 -12.70 10.71 17.58
CA ARG A 182 -12.22 11.41 18.79
C ARG A 182 -12.84 12.81 18.89
N MET A 183 -12.91 13.55 17.78
CA MET A 183 -13.49 14.90 17.77
C MET A 183 -14.97 14.90 18.13
N ARG A 184 -15.75 13.95 17.60
CA ARG A 184 -17.19 13.80 17.98
C ARG A 184 -17.36 13.47 19.44
N SER A 185 -16.51 12.58 19.98
CA SER A 185 -16.58 12.19 21.39
C SER A 185 -16.26 13.36 22.34
N ASN A 186 -15.33 14.22 21.97
CA ASN A 186 -14.97 15.41 22.75
C ASN A 186 -16.11 16.46 22.70
N ALA A 187 -16.67 16.73 21.54
CA ALA A 187 -17.78 17.66 21.39
C ALA A 187 -19.03 17.25 22.22
N MET A 188 -19.29 15.94 22.32
CA MET A 188 -20.39 15.43 23.15
C MET A 188 -20.13 15.60 24.66
N LYS A 189 -18.87 15.53 25.12
CA LYS A 189 -18.50 15.74 26.53
C LYS A 189 -18.55 17.20 26.96
N GLU A 190 -18.28 18.13 26.06
CA GLU A 190 -18.36 19.58 26.31
C GLU A 190 -19.80 20.10 26.31
N ALA A 191 -20.75 19.38 25.69
CA ALA A 191 -22.15 19.72 25.62
C ALA A 191 -23.00 19.12 26.77
N SER A 192 -22.39 18.32 27.68
CA SER A 192 -23.04 17.68 28.84
C SER A 192 -22.64 18.31 30.14
#